data_0ff8e66a80895414fd5bb139d7894cbe
#
_entry.id   0ff8e66a80895414fd5bb139d7894cbe
#
_cell.length_a   1.000
_cell.length_b   1.000
_cell.length_c   1.000
_cell.angle_alpha   90.00
_cell.angle_beta   90.00
_cell.angle_gamma   90.00
#
_symmetry.space_group_name_H-M   'P 1'
#
loop_
_entity.id
_entity.type
_entity.pdbx_description
1 polymer ?
#
loop_
_entity_poly.entity_id
_entity_poly.type
_entity_poly.pdbx_seq_one_letter_code
_entity_poly.pdbx_strand_id
1 'polypeptide(L)'
;LIVDAMGRRTRAADWIAGLGARPPRMTAEDKGFVYYTRYFTGRAQPQRMGPVLMPLGSISLLTLYSDNDTWSVTVFTVTGDAPLKALRHDDAFDRVVRACPVQAHWLDGAPLTGVLPMAGILDRFHDYVVDGRPVVTGFAAVGDAWACTNPSAGRGLSVGMMHAQVLRQVTADHLDDPATFAKVWHERTDREVAPYCRNQVRADRQRIAEMAALREGREPPAADPTTTRFLAAARTDPDVFRGLIETIQCTALPQDVLARPVIAQRMEQLGDDPLP
;
A
#
# COMPACT_ATOMS: atom_id res chain seq x y z
N LEU A 1 -23.60 18.58 3.10
CA LEU A 1 -22.39 17.82 2.76
C LEU A 1 -22.73 16.34 2.60
N ILE A 2 -22.34 15.74 1.48
CA ILE A 2 -22.38 14.29 1.24
C ILE A 2 -20.95 13.76 1.35
N VAL A 3 -20.75 12.69 2.14
CA VAL A 3 -19.46 12.03 2.31
C VAL A 3 -19.53 10.64 1.71
N ASP A 4 -18.69 10.38 0.72
CA ASP A 4 -18.54 9.06 0.11
C ASP A 4 -17.41 8.29 0.80
N ALA A 5 -17.78 7.30 1.60
CA ALA A 5 -16.88 6.33 2.22
C ALA A 5 -17.13 4.89 1.69
N MET A 6 -17.66 4.75 0.46
CA MET A 6 -18.03 3.48 -0.15
C MET A 6 -16.81 2.65 -0.60
N GLY A 7 -15.61 3.17 -0.39
CA GLY A 7 -14.38 2.48 -0.71
C GLY A 7 -14.14 2.31 -2.20
N ARG A 8 -13.30 1.36 -2.57
CA ARG A 8 -12.84 1.16 -3.96
C ARG A 8 -13.95 0.89 -4.99
N ARG A 9 -15.16 0.57 -4.54
CA ARG A 9 -16.31 0.28 -5.41
C ARG A 9 -17.29 1.44 -5.49
N THR A 10 -16.87 2.64 -5.07
CA THR A 10 -17.72 3.82 -5.18
C THR A 10 -18.25 4.02 -6.59
N ARG A 11 -19.47 4.51 -6.66
CA ARG A 11 -20.14 4.96 -7.89
C ARG A 11 -20.28 6.48 -7.96
N ALA A 12 -19.47 7.19 -7.20
CA ALA A 12 -19.56 8.66 -7.13
C ALA A 12 -19.42 9.32 -8.51
N ALA A 13 -18.56 8.80 -9.39
CA ALA A 13 -18.43 9.31 -10.75
C ALA A 13 -19.74 9.21 -11.54
N ASP A 14 -20.47 8.08 -11.41
CA ASP A 14 -21.78 7.88 -12.07
C ASP A 14 -22.82 8.84 -11.50
N TRP A 15 -22.85 9.00 -10.17
CA TRP A 15 -23.80 9.90 -9.51
C TRP A 15 -23.59 11.35 -9.92
N ILE A 16 -22.33 11.81 -9.94
CA ILE A 16 -21.96 13.16 -10.34
C ILE A 16 -22.32 13.40 -11.82
N ALA A 17 -22.03 12.44 -12.70
CA ALA A 17 -22.43 12.51 -14.10
C ALA A 17 -23.97 12.56 -14.27
N GLY A 18 -24.71 11.78 -13.46
CA GLY A 18 -26.18 11.81 -13.45
C GLY A 18 -26.79 13.14 -13.04
N LEU A 19 -26.06 14.00 -12.32
CA LEU A 19 -26.43 15.38 -12.01
C LEU A 19 -26.14 16.38 -13.15
N GLY A 20 -25.58 15.90 -14.28
CA GLY A 20 -25.17 16.76 -15.39
C GLY A 20 -23.83 17.46 -15.16
N ALA A 21 -23.10 17.15 -14.09
CA ALA A 21 -21.75 17.63 -13.85
C ALA A 21 -20.73 16.76 -14.58
N ARG A 22 -19.55 17.32 -14.89
CA ARG A 22 -18.46 16.49 -15.43
C ARG A 22 -18.01 15.48 -14.38
N PRO A 23 -17.64 14.25 -14.78
CA PRO A 23 -17.11 13.27 -13.83
C PRO A 23 -15.75 13.71 -13.26
N PRO A 24 -15.37 13.21 -12.07
CA PRO A 24 -14.02 13.39 -11.57
C PRO A 24 -13.00 12.78 -12.54
N ARG A 25 -11.81 13.36 -12.59
CA ARG A 25 -10.71 12.76 -13.35
C ARG A 25 -10.18 11.56 -12.57
N MET A 26 -10.17 10.38 -13.20
CA MET A 26 -9.61 9.18 -12.63
C MET A 26 -8.24 8.89 -13.26
N THR A 27 -7.25 8.67 -12.41
CA THR A 27 -5.94 8.13 -12.79
C THR A 27 -5.79 6.75 -12.17
N ALA A 28 -5.44 5.75 -12.96
CA ALA A 28 -5.24 4.38 -12.49
C ALA A 28 -4.02 3.75 -13.14
N GLU A 29 -3.37 2.83 -12.41
CA GLU A 29 -2.34 1.97 -12.98
C GLU A 29 -2.97 0.89 -13.85
N ASP A 30 -2.25 0.44 -14.85
CA ASP A 30 -2.68 -0.62 -15.78
C ASP A 30 -2.38 -2.03 -15.26
N LYS A 31 -1.49 -2.15 -14.28
CA LYS A 31 -1.05 -3.39 -13.64
C LYS A 31 -1.18 -3.29 -12.14
N GLY A 32 -1.34 -4.45 -11.50
CA GLY A 32 -1.39 -4.58 -10.05
C GLY A 32 -0.95 -5.98 -9.65
N PHE A 33 -1.32 -6.39 -8.46
CA PHE A 33 -0.96 -7.68 -7.91
C PHE A 33 -2.16 -8.60 -7.77
N VAL A 34 -1.88 -9.89 -7.75
CA VAL A 34 -2.81 -10.93 -7.31
C VAL A 34 -2.25 -11.58 -6.07
N TYR A 35 -3.10 -11.74 -5.07
CA TYR A 35 -2.80 -12.32 -3.77
C TYR A 35 -3.46 -13.67 -3.65
N TYR A 36 -2.74 -14.64 -3.09
CA TYR A 36 -3.19 -15.97 -2.74
C TYR A 36 -2.93 -16.16 -1.26
N THR A 37 -4.00 -16.18 -0.46
CA THR A 37 -3.92 -16.23 0.99
C THR A 37 -4.52 -17.51 1.52
N ARG A 38 -3.86 -18.13 2.49
CA ARG A 38 -4.38 -19.28 3.24
C ARG A 38 -4.25 -18.99 4.74
N TYR A 39 -5.29 -19.34 5.49
CA TYR A 39 -5.33 -19.16 6.94
C TYR A 39 -5.10 -20.48 7.65
N PHE A 40 -4.44 -20.41 8.80
CA PHE A 40 -4.04 -21.53 9.62
C PHE A 40 -4.34 -21.28 11.08
N THR A 41 -4.41 -22.38 11.88
CA THR A 41 -4.49 -22.35 13.33
C THR A 41 -3.61 -23.44 13.94
N GLY A 42 -3.25 -23.33 15.21
CA GLY A 42 -2.44 -24.30 15.91
C GLY A 42 -2.39 -24.01 17.41
N ARG A 43 -1.64 -24.84 18.14
CA ARG A 43 -1.46 -24.66 19.59
C ARG A 43 -0.62 -23.43 19.95
N ALA A 44 0.21 -22.99 19.02
CA ALA A 44 1.02 -21.79 19.13
C ALA A 44 1.23 -21.20 17.73
N GLN A 45 1.35 -19.89 17.68
CA GLN A 45 1.69 -19.20 16.44
C GLN A 45 3.14 -19.49 16.01
N PRO A 46 3.44 -19.57 14.70
CA PRO A 46 4.79 -19.83 14.20
C PRO A 46 5.78 -18.77 14.69
N GLN A 47 7.01 -19.17 14.98
CA GLN A 47 8.06 -18.21 15.31
C GLN A 47 8.42 -17.38 14.08
N ARG A 48 8.48 -16.05 14.22
CA ARG A 48 8.94 -15.18 13.14
C ARG A 48 10.46 -15.26 13.01
N MET A 49 10.95 -15.72 11.87
CA MET A 49 12.38 -15.84 11.54
C MET A 49 12.86 -14.81 10.53
N GLY A 50 11.97 -13.93 10.05
CA GLY A 50 12.29 -12.93 9.05
C GLY A 50 11.27 -11.80 9.01
N PRO A 51 11.39 -10.86 8.05
CA PRO A 51 10.44 -9.76 7.91
C PRO A 51 9.03 -10.27 7.58
N VAL A 52 8.03 -9.47 7.97
CA VAL A 52 6.61 -9.76 7.69
C VAL A 52 6.33 -9.88 6.21
N LEU A 53 6.91 -8.99 5.43
CA LEU A 53 6.86 -8.97 3.97
C LEU A 53 8.25 -9.24 3.42
N MET A 54 8.39 -10.31 2.64
CA MET A 54 9.66 -10.72 2.04
C MET A 54 9.52 -10.79 0.52
N PRO A 55 10.22 -9.94 -0.24
CA PRO A 55 10.39 -10.09 -1.68
C PRO A 55 11.26 -11.33 -1.98
N LEU A 56 10.80 -12.21 -2.86
CA LEU A 56 11.46 -13.46 -3.24
C LEU A 56 11.41 -13.64 -4.76
N GLY A 57 12.34 -13.03 -5.46
CA GLY A 57 12.34 -13.08 -6.92
C GLY A 57 11.06 -12.50 -7.52
N SER A 58 10.37 -13.27 -8.36
CA SER A 58 9.13 -12.84 -9.02
C SER A 58 7.86 -12.98 -8.17
N ILE A 59 8.00 -13.33 -6.89
CA ILE A 59 6.90 -13.36 -5.91
C ILE A 59 7.26 -12.51 -4.70
N SER A 60 6.28 -12.22 -3.86
CA SER A 60 6.48 -11.73 -2.50
C SER A 60 5.65 -12.58 -1.54
N LEU A 61 6.18 -12.80 -0.35
CA LEU A 61 5.55 -13.59 0.68
C LEU A 61 5.27 -12.72 1.91
N LEU A 62 4.05 -12.76 2.41
CA LEU A 62 3.58 -12.01 3.56
C LEU A 62 3.07 -12.99 4.61
N THR A 63 3.55 -12.86 5.85
CA THR A 63 3.12 -13.68 6.98
C THR A 63 2.59 -12.80 8.10
N LEU A 64 1.35 -13.04 8.51
CA LEU A 64 0.68 -12.22 9.51
C LEU A 64 0.09 -13.08 10.62
N TYR A 65 0.32 -12.67 11.86
CA TYR A 65 -0.44 -13.18 13.00
C TYR A 65 -1.84 -12.57 13.01
N SER A 66 -2.78 -13.33 13.46
CA SER A 66 -4.16 -12.90 13.74
C SER A 66 -4.53 -13.28 15.18
N ASP A 67 -5.72 -12.91 15.61
CA ASP A 67 -6.27 -13.29 16.91
C ASP A 67 -6.61 -14.79 16.97
N ASN A 68 -7.00 -15.27 18.16
CA ASN A 68 -7.46 -16.64 18.41
C ASN A 68 -6.50 -17.74 17.90
N ASP A 69 -5.20 -17.55 18.11
CA ASP A 69 -4.14 -18.49 17.68
C ASP A 69 -4.18 -18.84 16.19
N THR A 70 -4.57 -17.85 15.38
CA THR A 70 -4.60 -17.99 13.93
C THR A 70 -3.50 -17.16 13.27
N TRP A 71 -3.19 -17.48 12.02
CA TRP A 71 -2.25 -16.73 11.19
C TRP A 71 -2.55 -16.92 9.72
N SER A 72 -1.97 -16.08 8.88
CA SER A 72 -2.07 -16.19 7.43
C SER A 72 -0.71 -16.22 6.75
N VAL A 73 -0.67 -16.94 5.65
CA VAL A 73 0.42 -16.92 4.66
C VAL A 73 -0.17 -16.44 3.35
N THR A 74 0.43 -15.43 2.78
CA THR A 74 0.01 -14.85 1.50
C THR A 74 1.19 -14.82 0.54
N VAL A 75 1.02 -15.41 -0.63
CA VAL A 75 1.92 -15.24 -1.77
C VAL A 75 1.28 -14.28 -2.74
N PHE A 76 2.01 -13.28 -3.21
CA PHE A 76 1.50 -12.40 -4.25
C PHE A 76 2.52 -12.17 -5.36
N THR A 77 1.99 -11.89 -6.55
CA THR A 77 2.74 -11.68 -7.78
C THR A 77 2.01 -10.69 -8.68
N VAL A 78 2.67 -10.26 -9.75
CA VAL A 78 2.05 -9.37 -10.74
C VAL A 78 0.86 -10.05 -11.41
N THR A 79 -0.20 -9.29 -11.62
CA THR A 79 -1.37 -9.73 -12.38
C THR A 79 -0.95 -10.15 -13.79
N GLY A 80 -1.46 -11.29 -14.25
CA GLY A 80 -1.17 -11.81 -15.59
C GLY A 80 -0.05 -12.85 -15.66
N ASP A 81 0.66 -13.13 -14.56
CA ASP A 81 1.62 -14.25 -14.51
C ASP A 81 0.88 -15.59 -14.64
N ALA A 82 0.88 -16.15 -15.85
CA ALA A 82 0.10 -17.35 -16.16
C ALA A 82 0.54 -18.60 -15.38
N PRO A 83 1.84 -18.91 -15.23
CA PRO A 83 2.31 -20.03 -14.39
C PRO A 83 1.88 -19.92 -12.93
N LEU A 84 1.94 -18.71 -12.35
CA LEU A 84 1.61 -18.48 -10.94
C LEU A 84 0.10 -18.44 -10.66
N LYS A 85 -0.77 -18.48 -11.69
CA LYS A 85 -2.20 -18.72 -11.50
C LYS A 85 -2.50 -20.07 -10.81
N ALA A 86 -1.56 -21.03 -10.88
CA ALA A 86 -1.67 -22.30 -10.18
C ALA A 86 -1.69 -22.14 -8.65
N LEU A 87 -1.19 -21.04 -8.09
CA LEU A 87 -1.20 -20.76 -6.65
C LEU A 87 -2.62 -20.68 -6.03
N ARG A 88 -3.67 -20.61 -6.84
CA ARG A 88 -5.05 -20.75 -6.36
C ARG A 88 -5.41 -22.15 -5.86
N HIS A 89 -4.57 -23.16 -6.14
CA HIS A 89 -4.70 -24.52 -5.68
C HIS A 89 -3.76 -24.79 -4.50
N ASP A 90 -4.30 -25.40 -3.45
CA ASP A 90 -3.61 -25.61 -2.17
C ASP A 90 -2.24 -26.31 -2.35
N ASP A 91 -2.19 -27.38 -3.16
CA ASP A 91 -0.96 -28.13 -3.38
C ASP A 91 0.17 -27.29 -4.05
N ALA A 92 -0.22 -26.42 -4.98
CA ALA A 92 0.73 -25.55 -5.67
C ALA A 92 1.22 -24.44 -4.73
N PHE A 93 0.31 -23.87 -3.96
CA PHE A 93 0.61 -22.86 -2.93
C PHE A 93 1.57 -23.43 -1.89
N ASP A 94 1.25 -24.60 -1.31
CA ASP A 94 2.07 -25.24 -0.28
C ASP A 94 3.47 -25.59 -0.81
N ARG A 95 3.60 -26.11 -2.04
CA ARG A 95 4.91 -26.36 -2.64
C ARG A 95 5.77 -25.11 -2.75
N VAL A 96 5.18 -23.98 -3.16
CA VAL A 96 5.92 -22.70 -3.29
C VAL A 96 6.34 -22.18 -1.92
N VAL A 97 5.45 -22.18 -0.94
CA VAL A 97 5.79 -21.70 0.42
C VAL A 97 6.83 -22.61 1.08
N ARG A 98 6.71 -23.94 0.94
CA ARG A 98 7.70 -24.88 1.48
C ARG A 98 9.09 -24.74 0.84
N ALA A 99 9.17 -24.22 -0.39
CA ALA A 99 10.44 -23.89 -1.03
C ALA A 99 11.09 -22.61 -0.48
N CYS A 100 10.41 -21.88 0.41
CA CYS A 100 10.90 -20.67 1.06
C CYS A 100 11.32 -21.00 2.51
N PRO A 101 12.62 -21.26 2.79
CA PRO A 101 13.07 -21.84 4.06
C PRO A 101 12.65 -21.04 5.31
N VAL A 102 12.65 -19.70 5.19
CA VAL A 102 12.29 -18.78 6.29
C VAL A 102 10.81 -18.87 6.65
N GLN A 103 9.93 -19.17 5.68
CA GLN A 103 8.48 -19.18 5.86
C GLN A 103 7.85 -20.58 5.82
N ALA A 104 8.59 -21.63 5.44
CA ALA A 104 8.04 -22.97 5.26
C ALA A 104 7.28 -23.50 6.47
N HIS A 105 7.78 -23.25 7.70
CA HIS A 105 7.18 -23.69 8.96
C HIS A 105 5.84 -23.00 9.28
N TRP A 106 5.49 -21.91 8.58
CA TRP A 106 4.16 -21.28 8.72
C TRP A 106 3.02 -22.15 8.18
N LEU A 107 3.34 -23.20 7.43
CA LEU A 107 2.39 -24.21 6.95
C LEU A 107 2.18 -25.39 7.92
N ASP A 108 2.84 -25.41 9.08
CA ASP A 108 2.77 -26.57 9.99
C ASP A 108 1.53 -26.57 10.87
N GLY A 109 0.70 -25.54 10.80
CA GLY A 109 -0.61 -25.49 11.45
C GLY A 109 -1.69 -26.23 10.68
N ALA A 110 -2.84 -26.40 11.32
CA ALA A 110 -4.04 -26.88 10.65
C ALA A 110 -4.63 -25.81 9.74
N PRO A 111 -4.87 -26.08 8.46
CA PRO A 111 -5.48 -25.10 7.58
C PRO A 111 -6.94 -24.83 7.96
N LEU A 112 -7.30 -23.57 8.10
CA LEU A 112 -8.68 -23.11 8.31
C LEU A 112 -9.43 -22.91 7.00
N THR A 113 -8.68 -22.60 5.93
CA THR A 113 -9.26 -22.35 4.60
C THR A 113 -8.44 -23.05 3.53
N GLY A 114 -9.04 -23.27 2.35
CA GLY A 114 -8.27 -23.38 1.12
C GLY A 114 -7.64 -22.04 0.76
N VAL A 115 -6.94 -22.00 -0.37
CA VAL A 115 -6.36 -20.75 -0.89
C VAL A 115 -7.47 -19.80 -1.36
N LEU A 116 -7.44 -18.58 -0.86
CA LEU A 116 -8.36 -17.48 -1.20
C LEU A 116 -7.65 -16.49 -2.14
N PRO A 117 -7.98 -16.46 -3.44
CA PRO A 117 -7.42 -15.51 -4.36
C PRO A 117 -8.08 -14.14 -4.23
N MET A 118 -7.27 -13.06 -4.26
CA MET A 118 -7.73 -11.68 -4.31
C MET A 118 -7.01 -10.96 -5.44
N ALA A 119 -7.76 -10.41 -6.39
CA ALA A 119 -7.23 -9.71 -7.56
C ALA A 119 -8.08 -8.47 -7.89
N GLY A 120 -7.65 -7.72 -8.91
CA GLY A 120 -8.38 -6.55 -9.40
C GLY A 120 -8.27 -5.33 -8.50
N ILE A 121 -7.24 -5.27 -7.64
CA ILE A 121 -6.89 -4.06 -6.91
C ILE A 121 -5.81 -3.36 -7.72
N LEU A 122 -6.21 -2.25 -8.35
CA LEU A 122 -5.30 -1.34 -9.04
C LEU A 122 -5.16 -0.07 -8.22
N ASP A 123 -3.95 0.48 -8.21
CA ASP A 123 -3.72 1.80 -7.66
C ASP A 123 -4.47 2.84 -8.50
N ARG A 124 -5.31 3.65 -7.87
CA ARG A 124 -6.09 4.67 -8.55
C ARG A 124 -6.44 5.83 -7.65
N PHE A 125 -6.64 6.99 -8.28
CA PHE A 125 -7.02 8.24 -7.65
C PHE A 125 -8.20 8.86 -8.38
N HIS A 126 -9.05 9.57 -7.64
CA HIS A 126 -10.13 10.39 -8.16
C HIS A 126 -9.89 11.85 -7.80
N ASP A 127 -9.70 12.70 -8.81
CA ASP A 127 -9.57 14.15 -8.64
C ASP A 127 -10.95 14.80 -8.80
N TYR A 128 -11.48 15.32 -7.70
CA TYR A 128 -12.75 16.06 -7.68
C TYR A 128 -12.58 17.56 -7.88
N VAL A 129 -11.35 18.05 -8.02
CA VAL A 129 -11.01 19.39 -8.48
C VAL A 129 -10.19 19.24 -9.76
N VAL A 130 -10.74 19.66 -10.89
CA VAL A 130 -10.12 19.51 -12.21
C VAL A 130 -9.94 20.92 -12.80
N ASP A 131 -8.71 21.23 -13.22
CA ASP A 131 -8.33 22.56 -13.74
C ASP A 131 -8.67 23.69 -12.75
N GLY A 132 -8.41 23.45 -11.45
CA GLY A 132 -8.66 24.40 -10.36
C GLY A 132 -10.14 24.61 -10.02
N ARG A 133 -11.06 23.83 -10.60
CA ARG A 133 -12.51 23.95 -10.38
C ARG A 133 -13.08 22.67 -9.80
N PRO A 134 -13.83 22.73 -8.68
CA PRO A 134 -14.58 21.57 -8.18
C PRO A 134 -15.55 21.06 -9.25
N VAL A 135 -15.60 19.73 -9.45
CA VAL A 135 -16.58 19.09 -10.36
C VAL A 135 -17.97 19.12 -9.76
N VAL A 136 -18.05 19.14 -8.44
CA VAL A 136 -19.27 19.26 -7.64
C VAL A 136 -18.91 19.90 -6.30
N THR A 137 -19.83 20.63 -5.70
CA THR A 137 -19.70 21.19 -4.35
C THR A 137 -20.55 20.41 -3.36
N GLY A 138 -20.26 20.52 -2.05
CA GLY A 138 -21.00 19.80 -1.03
C GLY A 138 -20.74 18.28 -1.03
N PHE A 139 -19.61 17.83 -1.57
CA PHE A 139 -19.21 16.42 -1.68
C PHE A 139 -17.76 16.21 -1.22
N ALA A 140 -17.50 15.10 -0.53
CA ALA A 140 -16.16 14.66 -0.15
C ALA A 140 -16.04 13.14 -0.28
N ALA A 141 -15.06 12.65 -1.04
CA ALA A 141 -14.69 11.25 -1.05
C ALA A 141 -13.56 11.00 -0.04
N VAL A 142 -13.64 9.91 0.76
CA VAL A 142 -12.72 9.59 1.85
C VAL A 142 -12.14 8.19 1.68
N GLY A 143 -10.86 8.02 2.02
CA GLY A 143 -10.17 6.73 1.97
C GLY A 143 -10.18 6.14 0.56
N ASP A 144 -10.47 4.85 0.43
CA ASP A 144 -10.44 4.14 -0.86
C ASP A 144 -11.47 4.66 -1.89
N ALA A 145 -12.47 5.46 -1.46
CA ALA A 145 -13.37 6.14 -2.40
C ALA A 145 -12.67 7.29 -3.13
N TRP A 146 -11.67 7.91 -2.50
CA TRP A 146 -10.80 8.90 -3.11
C TRP A 146 -9.58 8.28 -3.77
N ALA A 147 -8.81 7.45 -3.03
CA ALA A 147 -7.63 6.77 -3.55
C ALA A 147 -7.52 5.36 -2.99
N CYS A 148 -7.53 4.38 -3.89
CA CYS A 148 -7.30 2.98 -3.56
C CYS A 148 -5.88 2.62 -3.97
N THR A 149 -5.11 2.02 -3.06
CA THR A 149 -3.76 1.52 -3.34
C THR A 149 -3.63 0.05 -2.98
N ASN A 150 -2.58 -0.57 -3.46
CA ASN A 150 -2.19 -1.92 -3.13
C ASN A 150 -2.11 -2.12 -1.61
N PRO A 151 -2.72 -3.19 -1.03
CA PRO A 151 -2.77 -3.42 0.40
C PRO A 151 -1.46 -3.95 1.02
N SER A 152 -0.40 -4.21 0.26
CA SER A 152 0.83 -4.87 0.73
C SER A 152 1.50 -4.19 1.93
N ALA A 153 1.39 -2.87 2.04
CA ALA A 153 1.93 -2.12 3.16
C ALA A 153 1.00 -2.05 4.41
N GLY A 154 -0.25 -2.55 4.31
CA GLY A 154 -1.19 -2.58 5.43
C GLY A 154 -1.70 -1.22 5.92
N ARG A 155 -1.53 -0.14 5.14
CA ARG A 155 -1.76 1.26 5.60
C ARG A 155 -3.13 1.83 5.29
N GLY A 156 -3.98 1.13 4.52
CA GLY A 156 -5.26 1.67 4.04
C GLY A 156 -6.16 2.21 5.14
N LEU A 157 -6.27 1.49 6.28
CA LEU A 157 -7.07 1.93 7.42
C LEU A 157 -6.49 3.21 8.06
N SER A 158 -5.19 3.26 8.32
CA SER A 158 -4.51 4.42 8.92
C SER A 158 -4.66 5.66 8.03
N VAL A 159 -4.42 5.52 6.73
CA VAL A 159 -4.60 6.60 5.75
C VAL A 159 -6.05 7.06 5.68
N GLY A 160 -7.01 6.13 5.70
CA GLY A 160 -8.44 6.45 5.73
C GLY A 160 -8.85 7.22 6.99
N MET A 161 -8.32 6.86 8.16
CA MET A 161 -8.58 7.56 9.42
C MET A 161 -7.95 8.96 9.45
N MET A 162 -6.73 9.12 8.94
CA MET A 162 -6.11 10.44 8.77
C MET A 162 -6.93 11.31 7.83
N HIS A 163 -7.40 10.75 6.72
CA HIS A 163 -8.25 11.46 5.76
C HIS A 163 -9.57 11.91 6.41
N ALA A 164 -10.18 11.06 7.24
CA ALA A 164 -11.38 11.41 8.01
C ALA A 164 -11.10 12.53 9.03
N GLN A 165 -9.91 12.58 9.64
CA GLN A 165 -9.51 13.69 10.52
C GLN A 165 -9.36 15.01 9.76
N VAL A 166 -8.76 14.99 8.58
CA VAL A 166 -8.67 16.17 7.70
C VAL A 166 -10.09 16.64 7.34
N LEU A 167 -10.99 15.70 6.98
CA LEU A 167 -12.38 16.03 6.68
C LEU A 167 -13.07 16.74 7.86
N ARG A 168 -12.92 16.20 9.08
CA ARG A 168 -13.49 16.80 10.30
C ARG A 168 -13.05 18.25 10.48
N GLN A 169 -11.75 18.54 10.28
CA GLN A 169 -11.21 19.89 10.42
C GLN A 169 -11.75 20.83 9.33
N VAL A 170 -11.73 20.41 8.06
CA VAL A 170 -12.22 21.23 6.96
C VAL A 170 -13.74 21.50 7.10
N THR A 171 -14.48 20.50 7.59
CA THR A 171 -15.94 20.66 7.84
C THR A 171 -16.22 21.67 8.95
N ALA A 172 -15.38 21.67 10.02
CA ALA A 172 -15.56 22.62 11.12
C ALA A 172 -15.42 24.08 10.67
N ASP A 173 -14.56 24.35 9.69
CA ASP A 173 -14.19 25.70 9.29
C ASP A 173 -14.96 26.19 8.04
N HIS A 174 -15.45 25.29 7.18
CA HIS A 174 -15.93 25.63 5.83
C HIS A 174 -17.26 24.97 5.43
N LEU A 175 -18.02 24.39 6.37
CA LEU A 175 -19.26 23.68 6.04
C LEU A 175 -20.30 24.59 5.33
N ASP A 176 -20.36 25.85 5.72
CA ASP A 176 -21.32 26.81 5.20
C ASP A 176 -20.94 27.48 3.85
N ASP A 177 -19.70 27.21 3.38
CA ASP A 177 -19.22 27.63 2.06
C ASP A 177 -18.76 26.40 1.24
N PRO A 178 -19.69 25.75 0.50
CA PRO A 178 -19.39 24.54 -0.25
C PRO A 178 -18.30 24.69 -1.33
N ALA A 179 -18.10 25.88 -1.86
CA ALA A 179 -17.09 26.15 -2.88
C ALA A 179 -15.69 26.23 -2.27
N THR A 180 -15.54 26.96 -1.17
CA THR A 180 -14.30 27.02 -0.38
C THR A 180 -14.00 25.65 0.23
N PHE A 181 -15.02 24.98 0.80
CA PHE A 181 -14.87 23.62 1.32
C PHE A 181 -14.23 22.68 0.28
N ALA A 182 -14.76 22.63 -0.94
CA ALA A 182 -14.26 21.71 -1.96
C ALA A 182 -12.79 21.97 -2.32
N LYS A 183 -12.35 23.23 -2.37
CA LYS A 183 -10.96 23.60 -2.65
C LYS A 183 -10.04 23.27 -1.49
N VAL A 184 -10.39 23.69 -0.27
CA VAL A 184 -9.58 23.44 0.93
C VAL A 184 -9.49 21.93 1.20
N TRP A 185 -10.58 21.18 1.01
CA TRP A 185 -10.59 19.72 1.09
C TRP A 185 -9.58 19.08 0.14
N HIS A 186 -9.60 19.50 -1.13
CA HIS A 186 -8.67 19.01 -2.13
C HIS A 186 -7.21 19.34 -1.78
N GLU A 187 -6.93 20.60 -1.45
CA GLU A 187 -5.57 21.07 -1.13
C GLU A 187 -5.00 20.35 0.11
N ARG A 188 -5.81 20.17 1.15
CA ARG A 188 -5.39 19.48 2.36
C ARG A 188 -5.20 17.99 2.12
N THR A 189 -6.09 17.36 1.37
CA THR A 189 -5.95 15.96 0.95
C THR A 189 -4.67 15.76 0.16
N ASP A 190 -4.35 16.64 -0.79
CA ASP A 190 -3.15 16.57 -1.61
C ASP A 190 -1.86 16.74 -0.79
N ARG A 191 -1.87 17.62 0.20
CA ARG A 191 -0.71 17.91 1.05
C ARG A 191 -0.51 16.86 2.15
N GLU A 192 -1.56 16.39 2.81
CA GLU A 192 -1.48 15.63 4.06
C GLU A 192 -1.71 14.12 3.88
N VAL A 193 -2.41 13.70 2.82
CA VAL A 193 -2.81 12.30 2.60
C VAL A 193 -2.20 11.71 1.34
N ALA A 194 -2.25 12.44 0.22
CA ALA A 194 -1.76 11.96 -1.07
C ALA A 194 -0.29 11.47 -1.08
N PRO A 195 0.65 12.06 -0.31
CA PRO A 195 2.02 11.59 -0.32
C PRO A 195 2.17 10.12 0.08
N TYR A 196 1.37 9.61 1.03
CA TYR A 196 1.39 8.20 1.42
C TYR A 196 0.94 7.29 0.28
N CYS A 197 -0.14 7.66 -0.40
CA CYS A 197 -0.65 6.91 -1.55
C CYS A 197 0.32 6.96 -2.74
N ARG A 198 0.87 8.13 -3.06
CA ARG A 198 1.85 8.30 -4.15
C ARG A 198 3.12 7.50 -3.91
N ASN A 199 3.59 7.42 -2.65
CA ASN A 199 4.73 6.59 -2.30
C ASN A 199 4.42 5.10 -2.47
N GLN A 200 3.20 4.66 -2.15
CA GLN A 200 2.78 3.28 -2.42
C GLN A 200 2.83 2.97 -3.92
N VAL A 201 2.21 3.81 -4.74
CA VAL A 201 2.22 3.64 -6.21
C VAL A 201 3.65 3.55 -6.76
N ARG A 202 4.56 4.39 -6.26
CA ARG A 202 5.97 4.35 -6.68
C ARG A 202 6.64 3.02 -6.31
N ALA A 203 6.44 2.55 -5.07
CA ALA A 203 6.97 1.28 -4.61
C ALA A 203 6.39 0.10 -5.42
N ASP A 204 5.11 0.15 -5.74
CA ASP A 204 4.43 -0.89 -6.51
C ASP A 204 4.92 -0.94 -7.96
N ARG A 205 5.10 0.20 -8.61
CA ARG A 205 5.70 0.28 -9.95
C ARG A 205 7.10 -0.33 -9.97
N GLN A 206 7.93 0.01 -8.98
CA GLN A 206 9.28 -0.54 -8.84
C GLN A 206 9.23 -2.06 -8.67
N ARG A 207 8.36 -2.56 -7.78
CA ARG A 207 8.23 -4.00 -7.52
C ARG A 207 7.67 -4.76 -8.72
N ILE A 208 6.71 -4.21 -9.44
CA ILE A 208 6.17 -4.79 -10.68
C ILE A 208 7.27 -4.91 -11.74
N ALA A 209 8.06 -3.86 -11.93
CA ALA A 209 9.14 -3.85 -12.90
C ALA A 209 10.24 -4.86 -12.54
N GLU A 210 10.59 -4.98 -11.25
CA GLU A 210 11.51 -5.98 -10.73
C GLU A 210 11.01 -7.41 -10.99
N MET A 211 9.78 -7.72 -10.59
CA MET A 211 9.16 -9.03 -10.81
C MET A 211 9.13 -9.41 -12.29
N ALA A 212 8.78 -8.46 -13.17
CA ALA A 212 8.74 -8.68 -14.61
C ALA A 212 10.13 -8.98 -15.17
N ALA A 213 11.14 -8.21 -14.80
CA ALA A 213 12.51 -8.42 -15.24
C ALA A 213 13.04 -9.80 -14.82
N LEU A 214 12.83 -10.18 -13.56
CA LEU A 214 13.25 -11.49 -13.04
C LEU A 214 12.53 -12.66 -13.74
N ARG A 215 11.24 -12.49 -14.08
CA ARG A 215 10.50 -13.52 -14.86
C ARG A 215 11.04 -13.68 -16.27
N GLU A 216 11.56 -12.65 -16.86
CA GLU A 216 12.15 -12.64 -18.20
C GLU A 216 13.66 -12.98 -18.19
N GLY A 217 14.25 -13.26 -17.03
CA GLY A 217 15.68 -13.52 -16.88
C GLY A 217 16.55 -12.28 -17.14
N ARG A 218 15.96 -11.09 -17.00
CA ARG A 218 16.65 -9.80 -17.15
C ARG A 218 17.07 -9.25 -15.80
N GLU A 219 18.07 -8.39 -15.81
CA GLU A 219 18.48 -7.65 -14.62
C GLU A 219 17.33 -6.72 -14.17
N PRO A 220 16.97 -6.71 -12.87
CA PRO A 220 16.00 -5.80 -12.33
C PRO A 220 16.43 -4.33 -12.48
N PRO A 221 15.48 -3.40 -12.64
CA PRO A 221 15.81 -1.98 -12.62
C PRO A 221 16.46 -1.59 -11.28
N ALA A 222 17.42 -0.69 -11.34
CA ALA A 222 18.10 -0.20 -10.14
C ALA A 222 17.07 0.35 -9.12
N ALA A 223 17.29 0.02 -7.86
CA ALA A 223 16.50 0.59 -6.78
C ALA A 223 16.76 2.10 -6.66
N ASP A 224 15.78 2.84 -6.14
CA ASP A 224 15.96 4.27 -5.85
C ASP A 224 17.11 4.47 -4.86
N PRO A 225 18.16 5.24 -5.23
CA PRO A 225 19.35 5.40 -4.40
C PRO A 225 19.03 5.98 -3.01
N THR A 226 18.08 6.90 -2.92
CA THR A 226 17.67 7.50 -1.64
C THR A 226 17.03 6.47 -0.73
N THR A 227 16.13 5.66 -1.27
CA THR A 227 15.51 4.56 -0.52
C THR A 227 16.55 3.53 -0.08
N THR A 228 17.48 3.16 -0.97
CA THR A 228 18.54 2.20 -0.65
C THR A 228 19.41 2.70 0.50
N ARG A 229 19.89 3.94 0.43
CA ARG A 229 20.69 4.56 1.50
C ARG A 229 19.93 4.68 2.82
N PHE A 230 18.65 5.07 2.75
CA PHE A 230 17.81 5.17 3.94
C PHE A 230 17.64 3.82 4.64
N LEU A 231 17.36 2.76 3.88
CA LEU A 231 17.23 1.40 4.42
C LEU A 231 18.57 0.85 4.95
N ALA A 232 19.68 1.13 4.28
CA ALA A 232 21.00 0.73 4.75
C ALA A 232 21.33 1.39 6.10
N ALA A 233 21.19 2.71 6.20
CA ALA A 233 21.43 3.44 7.43
C ALA A 233 20.47 3.04 8.57
N ALA A 234 19.20 2.74 8.27
CA ALA A 234 18.22 2.32 9.26
C ALA A 234 18.55 0.96 9.93
N ARG A 235 19.43 0.17 9.34
CA ARG A 235 19.85 -1.14 9.93
C ARG A 235 20.79 -0.97 11.12
N THR A 236 21.55 0.11 11.16
CA THR A 236 22.61 0.33 12.14
C THR A 236 22.41 1.56 13.00
N ASP A 237 21.61 2.52 12.55
CA ASP A 237 21.35 3.76 13.29
C ASP A 237 19.89 3.80 13.83
N PRO A 238 19.72 3.95 15.16
CA PRO A 238 18.39 3.92 15.79
C PRO A 238 17.53 5.15 15.45
N ASP A 239 18.10 6.29 15.11
CA ASP A 239 17.32 7.48 14.77
C ASP A 239 16.79 7.38 13.35
N VAL A 240 17.58 6.83 12.42
CA VAL A 240 17.13 6.51 11.06
C VAL A 240 16.08 5.41 11.11
N PHE A 241 16.26 4.38 11.95
CA PHE A 241 15.27 3.32 12.14
C PHE A 241 13.94 3.86 12.68
N ARG A 242 13.95 4.76 13.67
CA ARG A 242 12.72 5.42 14.13
C ARG A 242 12.05 6.20 13.01
N GLY A 243 12.80 6.95 12.21
CA GLY A 243 12.28 7.64 11.03
C GLY A 243 11.64 6.69 10.04
N LEU A 244 12.22 5.52 9.79
CA LEU A 244 11.63 4.47 8.96
C LEU A 244 10.28 3.99 9.54
N ILE A 245 10.24 3.71 10.84
CA ILE A 245 9.00 3.28 11.51
C ILE A 245 7.92 4.36 11.45
N GLU A 246 8.27 5.63 11.64
CA GLU A 246 7.32 6.75 11.50
C GLU A 246 6.69 6.80 10.10
N THR A 247 7.47 6.56 9.06
CA THR A 247 6.94 6.52 7.68
C THR A 247 6.04 5.31 7.43
N ILE A 248 6.42 4.14 7.96
CA ILE A 248 5.63 2.91 7.85
C ILE A 248 4.29 3.04 8.58
N GLN A 249 4.29 3.63 9.76
CA GLN A 249 3.11 3.82 10.60
C GLN A 249 2.26 5.05 10.21
N CYS A 250 2.66 5.78 9.19
CA CYS A 250 2.00 7.02 8.75
C CYS A 250 1.94 8.12 9.83
N THR A 251 2.90 8.19 10.73
CA THR A 251 2.99 9.23 11.76
C THR A 251 3.85 10.42 11.32
N ALA A 252 4.65 10.27 10.26
CA ALA A 252 5.36 11.34 9.59
C ALA A 252 5.42 11.09 8.08
N LEU A 253 5.40 12.15 7.29
CA LEU A 253 5.57 12.04 5.84
C LEU A 253 7.01 11.65 5.50
N PRO A 254 7.24 10.76 4.53
CA PRO A 254 8.59 10.33 4.15
C PRO A 254 9.54 11.49 3.81
N GLN A 255 9.06 12.49 3.09
CA GLN A 255 9.85 13.67 2.75
C GLN A 255 10.27 14.49 3.98
N ASP A 256 9.41 14.57 5.01
CA ASP A 256 9.71 15.32 6.24
C ASP A 256 10.73 14.57 7.09
N VAL A 257 10.68 13.24 7.11
CA VAL A 257 11.69 12.40 7.77
C VAL A 257 13.03 12.54 7.08
N LEU A 258 13.09 12.40 5.77
CA LEU A 258 14.32 12.51 4.98
C LEU A 258 14.94 13.92 5.02
N ALA A 259 14.14 14.97 5.24
CA ALA A 259 14.62 16.34 5.38
C ALA A 259 15.21 16.66 6.77
N ARG A 260 15.10 15.77 7.76
CA ARG A 260 15.68 15.97 9.09
C ARG A 260 17.21 15.96 9.01
N PRO A 261 17.92 16.99 9.52
CA PRO A 261 19.38 17.07 9.39
C PRO A 261 20.12 15.84 9.93
N VAL A 262 19.67 15.29 11.07
CA VAL A 262 20.26 14.07 11.65
C VAL A 262 20.10 12.86 10.73
N ILE A 263 18.94 12.70 10.09
CA ILE A 263 18.68 11.59 9.16
C ILE A 263 19.54 11.74 7.91
N ALA A 264 19.57 12.93 7.30
CA ALA A 264 20.38 13.21 6.12
C ALA A 264 21.87 12.94 6.38
N GLN A 265 22.41 13.42 7.50
CA GLN A 265 23.80 13.18 7.90
C GLN A 265 24.10 11.68 8.09
N ARG A 266 23.21 10.93 8.75
CA ARG A 266 23.39 9.49 8.96
C ARG A 266 23.32 8.70 7.67
N MET A 267 22.44 9.08 6.74
CA MET A 267 22.36 8.49 5.42
C MET A 267 23.65 8.70 4.60
N GLU A 268 24.30 9.86 4.73
CA GLU A 268 25.60 10.12 4.10
C GLU A 268 26.71 9.25 4.69
N GLN A 269 26.70 9.03 6.01
CA GLN A 269 27.73 8.29 6.72
C GLN A 269 27.60 6.77 6.60
N LEU A 270 26.38 6.25 6.56
CA LEU A 270 26.06 4.83 6.71
C LEU A 270 25.31 4.24 5.51
N GLY A 271 24.86 5.09 4.60
CA GLY A 271 23.96 4.68 3.50
C GLY A 271 24.66 3.93 2.36
N ASP A 272 25.98 3.90 2.35
CA ASP A 272 26.75 3.19 1.32
C ASP A 272 27.13 1.75 1.76
N ASP A 273 26.73 1.33 2.97
CA ASP A 273 26.93 -0.05 3.43
C ASP A 273 26.07 -1.00 2.56
N PRO A 274 26.67 -2.07 2.02
CA PRO A 274 25.92 -3.00 1.15
C PRO A 274 24.76 -3.63 1.90
N LEU A 275 23.60 -3.64 1.26
CA LEU A 275 22.47 -4.46 1.71
C LEU A 275 22.85 -5.94 1.54
N PRO A 276 22.56 -6.82 2.51
CA PRO A 276 22.90 -8.24 2.43
C PRO A 276 22.10 -8.96 1.36
#